data_d3a3a6e66236d6c891535fe4cde5ac57
#
_entry.id   d3a3a6e66236d6c891535fe4cde5ac57
#
_cell.length_a   1.000
_cell.length_b   1.000
_cell.length_c   1.000
_cell.angle_alpha   90.00
_cell.angle_beta   90.00
_cell.angle_gamma   90.00
#
_symmetry.space_group_name_H-M   'P 1'
#
loop_
_entity.id
_entity.type
_entity.pdbx_description
1 polymer ?
#
loop_
_entity_poly.entity_id
_entity_poly.type
_entity_poly.pdbx_seq_one_letter_code
_entity_poly.pdbx_strand_id
1 'polypeptide(L)'
;MLSNQEIEELITFFERTGLTDYFQNMSCQNIQDYVTGVEVGLDTHARKNRSGEAMELVVGPIIQEIVKRRNLPYQIENQKYFRYLVDHYDLEISTSLLNRKADFILVGDKNKIVNIEVNFFSGTGSKPQEIVDSYINRQNELLENGFYFIWITDGFGWKGQKNQIRKGLEMIDYPLNLHFARKGLLEKILCQILQDSN
;
A
#
# COMPACT_ATOMS: atom_id res chain seq x y z
N MET A 1 -34.80 -0.20 -13.75
CA MET A 1 -34.71 -1.66 -13.89
C MET A 1 -33.27 -2.01 -14.20
N LEU A 2 -32.72 -3.02 -13.54
CA LEU A 2 -31.38 -3.50 -13.84
C LEU A 2 -31.37 -4.15 -15.22
N SER A 3 -30.29 -3.99 -15.97
CA SER A 3 -30.04 -4.69 -17.24
C SER A 3 -29.75 -6.17 -16.97
N ASN A 4 -29.87 -7.04 -17.98
CA ASN A 4 -29.55 -8.45 -17.85
C ASN A 4 -28.08 -8.66 -17.45
N GLN A 5 -27.17 -7.83 -17.92
CA GLN A 5 -25.76 -7.89 -17.56
C GLN A 5 -25.52 -7.55 -16.07
N GLU A 6 -26.17 -6.51 -15.55
CA GLU A 6 -26.08 -6.17 -14.13
C GLU A 6 -26.66 -7.26 -13.22
N ILE A 7 -27.69 -7.97 -13.69
CA ILE A 7 -28.26 -9.12 -12.98
C ILE A 7 -27.26 -10.30 -12.96
N GLU A 8 -26.59 -10.62 -14.06
CA GLU A 8 -25.57 -11.67 -14.12
C GLU A 8 -24.36 -11.35 -13.24
N GLU A 9 -23.91 -10.10 -13.22
CA GLU A 9 -22.84 -9.63 -12.35
C GLU A 9 -23.22 -9.77 -10.87
N LEU A 10 -24.45 -9.42 -10.50
CA LEU A 10 -24.98 -9.60 -9.14
C LEU A 10 -25.06 -11.09 -8.76
N ILE A 11 -25.56 -11.97 -9.63
CA ILE A 11 -25.62 -13.42 -9.38
C ILE A 11 -24.21 -13.97 -9.15
N THR A 12 -23.27 -13.59 -10.02
CA THR A 12 -21.87 -14.01 -9.90
C THR A 12 -21.25 -13.53 -8.58
N PHE A 13 -21.56 -12.32 -8.15
CA PHE A 13 -21.11 -11.79 -6.86
C PHE A 13 -21.69 -12.60 -5.69
N PHE A 14 -22.98 -12.91 -5.71
CA PHE A 14 -23.63 -13.70 -4.67
C PHE A 14 -23.06 -15.12 -4.57
N GLU A 15 -22.80 -15.77 -5.72
CA GLU A 15 -22.18 -17.10 -5.76
C GLU A 15 -20.74 -17.09 -5.23
N ARG A 16 -19.91 -16.16 -5.69
CA ARG A 16 -18.49 -16.06 -5.28
C ARG A 16 -18.30 -15.67 -3.82
N THR A 17 -19.26 -14.98 -3.24
CA THR A 17 -19.21 -14.58 -1.82
C THR A 17 -19.84 -15.61 -0.90
N GLY A 18 -20.44 -16.68 -1.42
CA GLY A 18 -21.19 -17.67 -0.64
C GLY A 18 -22.53 -17.14 -0.11
N LEU A 19 -22.95 -15.95 -0.56
CA LEU A 19 -24.22 -15.36 -0.16
C LEU A 19 -25.42 -16.17 -0.63
N THR A 20 -25.31 -16.86 -1.77
CA THR A 20 -26.36 -17.73 -2.31
C THR A 20 -26.66 -18.88 -1.34
N ASP A 21 -25.61 -19.60 -0.89
CA ASP A 21 -25.75 -20.71 0.07
C ASP A 21 -26.26 -20.21 1.41
N TYR A 22 -25.83 -19.03 1.81
CA TYR A 22 -26.26 -18.39 3.04
C TYR A 22 -27.77 -18.08 3.03
N PHE A 23 -28.28 -17.45 1.96
CA PHE A 23 -29.71 -17.12 1.83
C PHE A 23 -30.60 -18.36 1.63
N GLN A 24 -30.07 -19.43 1.04
CA GLN A 24 -30.82 -20.69 0.87
C GLN A 24 -30.92 -21.51 2.16
N ASN A 25 -29.92 -21.42 3.02
CA ASN A 25 -29.77 -22.30 4.20
C ASN A 25 -30.05 -21.61 5.55
N MET A 26 -30.26 -20.31 5.58
CA MET A 26 -30.50 -19.58 6.85
C MET A 26 -31.93 -19.05 6.96
N SER A 27 -32.47 -19.26 8.18
CA SER A 27 -33.68 -18.59 8.66
C SER A 27 -33.42 -17.10 9.03
N CYS A 28 -32.66 -16.37 8.21
CA CYS A 28 -32.44 -14.97 8.45
C CYS A 28 -33.70 -14.17 8.13
N GLN A 29 -34.28 -13.53 9.12
CA GLN A 29 -35.53 -12.77 8.97
C GLN A 29 -35.29 -11.38 8.37
N ASN A 30 -34.03 -10.89 8.30
CA ASN A 30 -33.73 -9.54 7.84
C ASN A 30 -32.32 -9.44 7.24
N ILE A 31 -32.23 -8.94 5.98
CA ILE A 31 -30.96 -8.67 5.29
C ILE A 31 -30.10 -7.65 6.07
N GLN A 32 -30.71 -6.69 6.79
CA GLN A 32 -29.97 -5.72 7.58
C GLN A 32 -29.22 -6.37 8.74
N ASP A 33 -29.79 -7.36 9.40
CA ASP A 33 -29.14 -8.09 10.50
C ASP A 33 -27.97 -8.92 9.97
N TYR A 34 -28.09 -9.45 8.77
CA TYR A 34 -27.00 -10.13 8.08
C TYR A 34 -25.85 -9.17 7.72
N VAL A 35 -26.16 -8.04 7.08
CA VAL A 35 -25.16 -7.03 6.70
C VAL A 35 -24.46 -6.50 7.95
N THR A 36 -25.23 -6.23 9.02
CA THR A 36 -24.65 -5.81 10.31
C THR A 36 -23.81 -6.92 10.94
N GLY A 37 -24.26 -8.18 10.90
CA GLY A 37 -23.50 -9.33 11.38
C GLY A 37 -22.23 -9.57 10.59
N VAL A 38 -22.27 -9.41 9.28
CA VAL A 38 -21.11 -9.49 8.39
C VAL A 38 -20.17 -8.30 8.62
N GLU A 39 -20.69 -7.09 8.83
CA GLU A 39 -19.87 -5.93 9.18
C GLU A 39 -19.21 -6.04 10.56
N VAL A 40 -19.89 -6.65 11.52
CA VAL A 40 -19.37 -6.91 12.87
C VAL A 40 -18.45 -8.15 12.87
N GLY A 41 -18.81 -9.21 12.13
CA GLY A 41 -18.06 -10.47 12.04
C GLY A 41 -16.93 -10.48 11.00
N LEU A 42 -16.94 -9.53 10.05
CA LEU A 42 -15.79 -9.31 9.19
C LEU A 42 -14.64 -8.83 10.07
N ASP A 43 -13.83 -9.82 10.40
CA ASP A 43 -12.63 -9.72 11.19
C ASP A 43 -11.95 -8.36 11.00
N THR A 44 -11.63 -7.71 12.09
CA THR A 44 -10.83 -6.48 12.11
C THR A 44 -9.53 -6.63 11.30
N HIS A 45 -9.02 -7.84 11.13
CA HIS A 45 -7.89 -8.16 10.27
C HIS A 45 -8.20 -8.04 8.76
N ALA A 46 -9.37 -8.47 8.32
CA ALA A 46 -9.77 -8.35 6.91
C ALA A 46 -10.04 -6.88 6.50
N ARG A 47 -10.54 -6.04 7.42
CA ARG A 47 -10.66 -4.58 7.20
C ARG A 47 -9.30 -3.90 7.09
N LYS A 48 -8.30 -4.36 7.86
CA LYS A 48 -6.93 -3.83 7.83
C LYS A 48 -6.23 -4.11 6.51
N ASN A 49 -6.37 -5.33 6.02
CA ASN A 49 -5.74 -5.73 4.76
C ASN A 49 -6.39 -5.01 3.58
N ARG A 50 -7.73 -4.87 3.57
CA ARG A 50 -8.43 -4.16 2.49
C ARG A 50 -8.06 -2.69 2.36
N SER A 51 -7.82 -1.96 3.45
CA SER A 51 -7.41 -0.54 3.35
C SER A 51 -5.98 -0.39 2.83
N GLY A 52 -5.07 -1.31 3.15
CA GLY A 52 -3.74 -1.39 2.56
C GLY A 52 -3.79 -1.75 1.09
N GLU A 53 -4.46 -2.85 0.74
CA GLU A 53 -4.67 -3.30 -0.65
C GLU A 53 -5.37 -2.22 -1.50
N ALA A 54 -6.38 -1.53 -0.96
CA ALA A 54 -7.05 -0.43 -1.65
C ALA A 54 -6.09 0.74 -1.94
N MET A 55 -5.15 1.05 -1.02
CA MET A 55 -4.17 2.10 -1.23
C MET A 55 -3.16 1.71 -2.30
N GLU A 56 -2.73 0.45 -2.33
CA GLU A 56 -1.85 -0.09 -3.38
C GLU A 56 -2.51 -0.04 -4.76
N LEU A 57 -3.79 -0.41 -4.87
CA LEU A 57 -4.57 -0.33 -6.11
C LEU A 57 -4.69 1.10 -6.64
N VAL A 58 -4.63 2.10 -5.77
CA VAL A 58 -4.66 3.52 -6.15
C VAL A 58 -3.27 4.05 -6.51
N VAL A 59 -2.24 3.68 -5.74
CA VAL A 59 -0.88 4.21 -5.90
C VAL A 59 -0.14 3.52 -7.04
N GLY A 60 -0.32 2.22 -7.24
CA GLY A 60 0.32 1.46 -8.30
C GLY A 60 0.15 2.09 -9.70
N PRO A 61 -1.08 2.39 -10.16
CA PRO A 61 -1.30 3.10 -11.43
C PRO A 61 -0.62 4.47 -11.51
N ILE A 62 -0.55 5.21 -10.40
CA ILE A 62 0.14 6.52 -10.37
C ILE A 62 1.63 6.33 -10.64
N ILE A 63 2.29 5.36 -9.98
CA ILE A 63 3.70 5.03 -10.20
C ILE A 63 3.92 4.62 -11.66
N GLN A 64 3.10 3.71 -12.19
CA GLN A 64 3.20 3.22 -13.57
C GLN A 64 3.05 4.36 -14.58
N GLU A 65 2.08 5.26 -14.36
CA GLU A 65 1.88 6.43 -15.22
C GLU A 65 3.09 7.36 -15.20
N ILE A 66 3.65 7.66 -14.03
CA ILE A 66 4.84 8.51 -13.89
C ILE A 66 6.02 7.88 -14.64
N VAL A 67 6.32 6.62 -14.39
CA VAL A 67 7.43 5.89 -15.01
C VAL A 67 7.28 5.90 -16.54
N LYS A 68 6.09 5.59 -17.05
CA LYS A 68 5.79 5.57 -18.49
C LYS A 68 5.87 6.96 -19.12
N ARG A 69 5.19 7.96 -18.54
CA ARG A 69 5.09 9.32 -19.09
C ARG A 69 6.44 10.03 -19.13
N ARG A 70 7.28 9.80 -18.13
CA ARG A 70 8.62 10.39 -18.02
C ARG A 70 9.72 9.54 -18.63
N ASN A 71 9.36 8.35 -19.12
CA ASN A 71 10.31 7.35 -19.62
C ASN A 71 11.44 7.10 -18.60
N LEU A 72 11.09 6.95 -17.33
CA LEU A 72 12.05 6.69 -16.27
C LEU A 72 12.55 5.25 -16.36
N PRO A 73 13.85 4.99 -16.15
CA PRO A 73 14.43 3.66 -16.24
C PRO A 73 14.16 2.83 -14.98
N TYR A 74 12.92 2.79 -14.51
CA TYR A 74 12.50 1.97 -13.37
C TYR A 74 11.74 0.74 -13.83
N GLN A 75 12.14 -0.42 -13.32
CA GLN A 75 11.30 -1.62 -13.27
C GLN A 75 10.51 -1.61 -11.96
N ILE A 76 9.22 -1.94 -12.01
CA ILE A 76 8.33 -1.87 -10.86
C ILE A 76 7.99 -3.29 -10.41
N GLU A 77 8.40 -3.62 -9.20
CA GLU A 77 8.12 -4.89 -8.54
C GLU A 77 7.09 -4.66 -7.43
N ASN A 78 5.98 -5.40 -7.48
CA ASN A 78 4.88 -5.24 -6.54
C ASN A 78 4.87 -6.39 -5.54
N GLN A 79 4.66 -6.09 -4.25
CA GLN A 79 4.48 -7.09 -3.19
C GLN A 79 5.60 -8.14 -3.12
N LYS A 80 6.88 -7.70 -3.35
CA LYS A 80 8.05 -8.58 -3.33
C LYS A 80 8.82 -8.47 -2.01
N TYR A 81 9.45 -9.58 -1.63
CA TYR A 81 10.48 -9.58 -0.61
C TYR A 81 11.79 -9.04 -1.19
N PHE A 82 12.63 -8.39 -0.37
CA PHE A 82 13.93 -7.90 -0.83
C PHE A 82 14.86 -9.01 -1.32
N ARG A 83 14.69 -10.23 -0.84
CA ARG A 83 15.39 -11.41 -1.39
C ARG A 83 15.20 -11.55 -2.91
N TYR A 84 14.03 -11.17 -3.43
CA TYR A 84 13.77 -11.18 -4.87
C TYR A 84 14.79 -10.35 -5.66
N LEU A 85 15.29 -9.25 -5.08
CA LEU A 85 16.29 -8.40 -5.73
C LEU A 85 17.66 -9.10 -5.82
N VAL A 86 18.03 -9.89 -4.82
CA VAL A 86 19.23 -10.72 -4.85
C VAL A 86 19.13 -11.75 -5.96
N ASP A 87 17.99 -12.45 -6.04
CA ASP A 87 17.79 -13.55 -6.97
C ASP A 87 17.69 -13.10 -8.44
N HIS A 88 17.20 -11.87 -8.72
CA HIS A 88 16.84 -11.42 -10.07
C HIS A 88 17.69 -10.24 -10.58
N TYR A 89 18.32 -9.48 -9.68
CA TYR A 89 19.09 -8.27 -10.04
C TYR A 89 20.55 -8.34 -9.57
N ASP A 90 20.97 -9.47 -8.98
CA ASP A 90 22.33 -9.70 -8.47
C ASP A 90 22.80 -8.60 -7.50
N LEU A 91 21.91 -8.18 -6.61
CA LEU A 91 22.18 -7.13 -5.62
C LEU A 91 22.63 -7.73 -4.29
N GLU A 92 23.68 -7.16 -3.71
CA GLU A 92 24.07 -7.46 -2.32
C GLU A 92 23.15 -6.68 -1.36
N ILE A 93 22.43 -7.39 -0.49
CA ILE A 93 21.49 -6.82 0.46
C ILE A 93 21.73 -7.40 1.85
N SER A 94 21.68 -6.55 2.87
CA SER A 94 21.83 -6.99 4.26
C SER A 94 20.79 -8.03 4.65
N THR A 95 21.18 -8.98 5.48
CA THR A 95 20.31 -10.09 5.91
C THR A 95 19.05 -9.61 6.63
N SER A 96 19.11 -8.45 7.28
CA SER A 96 17.97 -7.80 7.98
C SER A 96 16.83 -7.45 7.02
N LEU A 97 17.15 -7.08 5.77
CA LEU A 97 16.16 -6.71 4.75
C LEU A 97 15.61 -7.90 3.96
N LEU A 98 16.34 -8.99 3.79
CA LEU A 98 15.99 -10.08 2.86
C LEU A 98 14.56 -10.60 3.02
N ASN A 99 14.10 -10.73 4.25
CA ASN A 99 12.78 -11.27 4.57
C ASN A 99 11.70 -10.17 4.77
N ARG A 100 12.04 -8.90 4.50
CA ARG A 100 11.05 -7.84 4.50
C ARG A 100 10.32 -7.81 3.16
N LYS A 101 9.01 -7.71 3.23
CA LYS A 101 8.15 -7.52 2.08
C LYS A 101 7.87 -6.03 1.89
N ALA A 102 7.94 -5.57 0.66
CA ALA A 102 7.62 -4.20 0.27
C ALA A 102 6.33 -4.16 -0.55
N ASP A 103 5.58 -3.08 -0.44
CA ASP A 103 4.40 -2.86 -1.28
C ASP A 103 4.85 -2.62 -2.73
N PHE A 104 5.83 -1.72 -2.94
CA PHE A 104 6.46 -1.51 -4.24
C PHE A 104 7.97 -1.38 -4.09
N ILE A 105 8.70 -1.99 -5.01
CA ILE A 105 10.13 -1.78 -5.18
C ILE A 105 10.35 -1.29 -6.61
N LEU A 106 10.99 -0.14 -6.77
CA LEU A 106 11.41 0.38 -8.06
C LEU A 106 12.91 0.12 -8.22
N VAL A 107 13.27 -0.61 -9.26
CA VAL A 107 14.66 -0.92 -9.61
C VAL A 107 15.05 -0.04 -10.79
N GLY A 108 15.87 0.95 -10.52
CA GLY A 108 16.37 1.90 -11.50
C GLY A 108 17.77 1.57 -12.01
N ASP A 109 18.25 2.37 -12.95
CA ASP A 109 19.62 2.27 -13.45
C ASP A 109 20.65 2.45 -12.34
N LYS A 110 21.82 1.84 -12.49
CA LYS A 110 22.94 1.90 -11.54
C LYS A 110 22.54 1.45 -10.12
N ASN A 111 21.65 0.46 -10.04
CA ASN A 111 21.17 -0.10 -8.77
C ASN A 111 20.49 0.93 -7.85
N LYS A 112 19.82 1.93 -8.42
CA LYS A 112 18.96 2.86 -7.67
C LYS A 112 17.70 2.14 -7.25
N ILE A 113 17.62 1.76 -5.98
CA ILE A 113 16.48 1.04 -5.43
C ILE A 113 15.62 1.99 -4.60
N VAL A 114 14.32 2.02 -4.90
CA VAL A 114 13.34 2.81 -4.15
C VAL A 114 12.28 1.88 -3.58
N ASN A 115 12.18 1.80 -2.26
CA ASN A 115 11.07 1.15 -1.59
C ASN A 115 9.95 2.17 -1.36
N ILE A 116 8.75 1.87 -1.82
CA ILE A 116 7.56 2.68 -1.53
C ILE A 116 6.61 1.84 -0.68
N GLU A 117 6.29 2.36 0.51
CA GLU A 117 5.28 1.78 1.40
C GLU A 117 4.04 2.65 1.39
N VAL A 118 2.89 2.01 1.39
CA VAL A 118 1.60 2.70 1.35
C VAL A 118 0.69 2.22 2.47
N ASN A 119 -0.04 3.15 3.09
CA ASN A 119 -1.06 2.79 4.05
C ASN A 119 -2.19 3.82 4.15
N PHE A 120 -3.36 3.33 4.54
CA PHE A 120 -4.54 4.14 4.76
C PHE A 120 -5.15 3.83 6.12
N PHE A 121 -5.32 4.85 6.95
CA PHE A 121 -5.92 4.71 8.27
C PHE A 121 -7.34 5.25 8.29
N SER A 122 -8.33 4.34 8.30
CA SER A 122 -9.75 4.68 8.33
C SER A 122 -10.27 5.03 9.74
N GLY A 123 -9.55 4.65 10.80
CA GLY A 123 -9.97 4.85 12.19
C GLY A 123 -8.84 5.25 13.12
N THR A 124 -9.21 5.77 14.29
CA THR A 124 -8.28 6.12 15.38
C THR A 124 -7.96 4.88 16.21
N GLY A 125 -6.69 4.49 16.27
CA GLY A 125 -6.20 3.36 17.08
C GLY A 125 -4.72 3.55 17.43
N SER A 126 -4.12 2.63 18.21
CA SER A 126 -2.71 2.65 18.60
C SER A 126 -1.73 2.35 17.44
N LYS A 127 -2.23 1.78 16.34
CA LYS A 127 -1.43 1.34 15.19
C LYS A 127 -0.59 2.41 14.48
N PRO A 128 -1.06 3.67 14.30
CA PRO A 128 -0.25 4.69 13.63
C PRO A 128 1.10 4.94 14.30
N GLN A 129 1.18 4.79 15.63
CA GLN A 129 2.43 4.96 16.37
C GLN A 129 3.44 3.85 16.03
N GLU A 130 3.01 2.59 16.13
CA GLU A 130 3.87 1.43 15.83
C GLU A 130 4.39 1.45 14.39
N ILE A 131 3.55 1.92 13.46
CA ILE A 131 3.90 2.00 12.04
C ILE A 131 4.93 3.10 11.78
N VAL A 132 4.77 4.30 12.35
CA VAL A 132 5.74 5.39 12.17
C VAL A 132 7.11 4.96 12.66
N ASP A 133 7.20 4.37 13.86
CA ASP A 133 8.46 3.89 14.42
C ASP A 133 9.08 2.76 13.58
N SER A 134 8.25 1.85 13.08
CA SER A 134 8.68 0.77 12.18
C SER A 134 9.22 1.32 10.85
N TYR A 135 8.61 2.37 10.29
CA TYR A 135 9.04 2.94 9.01
C TYR A 135 10.29 3.81 9.13
N ILE A 136 10.47 4.51 10.26
CA ILE A 136 11.74 5.20 10.56
C ILE A 136 12.87 4.17 10.62
N ASN A 137 12.69 3.06 11.33
CA ASN A 137 13.69 2.00 11.39
C ASN A 137 13.92 1.37 10.02
N ARG A 138 12.86 1.13 9.24
CA ARG A 138 12.98 0.60 7.87
C ARG A 138 13.76 1.53 6.96
N GLN A 139 13.50 2.83 7.02
CA GLN A 139 14.27 3.82 6.27
C GLN A 139 15.77 3.72 6.59
N ASN A 140 16.14 3.65 7.87
CA ASN A 140 17.54 3.54 8.27
C ASN A 140 18.20 2.28 7.71
N GLU A 141 17.52 1.12 7.81
CA GLU A 141 18.01 -0.14 7.23
C GLU A 141 18.16 -0.05 5.70
N LEU A 142 17.25 0.63 5.01
CA LEU A 142 17.32 0.84 3.56
C LEU A 142 18.47 1.77 3.18
N LEU A 143 18.66 2.86 3.92
CA LEU A 143 19.75 3.81 3.70
C LEU A 143 21.14 3.16 3.91
N GLU A 144 21.28 2.26 4.88
CA GLU A 144 22.50 1.46 5.08
C GLU A 144 22.85 0.58 3.87
N ASN A 145 21.84 0.20 3.07
CA ASN A 145 22.01 -0.53 1.81
C ASN A 145 22.11 0.39 0.56
N GLY A 146 22.12 1.70 0.76
CA GLY A 146 22.12 2.68 -0.34
C GLY A 146 20.76 2.80 -1.06
N PHE A 147 19.68 2.36 -0.44
CA PHE A 147 18.34 2.36 -1.00
C PHE A 147 17.53 3.56 -0.48
N TYR A 148 16.56 4.01 -1.26
CA TYR A 148 15.67 5.10 -0.92
C TYR A 148 14.35 4.59 -0.36
N PHE A 149 13.73 5.37 0.53
CA PHE A 149 12.45 5.06 1.13
C PHE A 149 11.43 6.18 0.88
N ILE A 150 10.25 5.84 0.35
CA ILE A 150 9.12 6.75 0.19
C ILE A 150 7.95 6.19 0.98
N TRP A 151 7.33 7.03 1.78
CA TRP A 151 6.13 6.67 2.53
C TRP A 151 4.93 7.45 2.04
N ILE A 152 3.90 6.75 1.51
CA ILE A 152 2.65 7.38 1.08
C ILE A 152 1.54 6.96 2.04
N THR A 153 1.02 7.92 2.81
CA THR A 153 -0.02 7.67 3.82
C THR A 153 -1.18 8.62 3.68
N ASP A 154 -2.39 8.13 3.98
CA ASP A 154 -3.60 8.96 4.00
C ASP A 154 -4.63 8.40 5.01
N GLY A 155 -5.72 9.13 5.20
CA GLY A 155 -6.88 8.69 5.96
C GLY A 155 -7.19 9.51 7.19
N PHE A 156 -8.44 9.40 7.63
CA PHE A 156 -8.96 10.15 8.77
C PHE A 156 -8.33 9.77 10.11
N GLY A 157 -7.77 8.57 10.23
CA GLY A 157 -7.12 8.08 11.44
C GLY A 157 -6.00 8.98 11.95
N TRP A 158 -5.36 9.74 11.07
CA TRP A 158 -4.32 10.70 11.42
C TRP A 158 -4.84 11.91 12.21
N LYS A 159 -6.14 12.24 12.16
CA LYS A 159 -6.70 13.36 12.94
C LYS A 159 -6.49 13.21 14.45
N GLY A 160 -6.55 11.96 14.94
CA GLY A 160 -6.31 11.65 16.36
C GLY A 160 -4.84 11.43 16.71
N GLN A 161 -3.93 11.42 15.72
CA GLN A 161 -2.53 11.01 15.88
C GLN A 161 -1.55 12.10 15.40
N LYS A 162 -1.83 13.37 15.74
CA LYS A 162 -1.06 14.52 15.26
C LYS A 162 0.43 14.47 15.58
N ASN A 163 0.79 13.97 16.76
CA ASN A 163 2.19 13.87 17.17
C ASN A 163 2.92 12.79 16.36
N GLN A 164 2.24 11.69 16.06
CA GLN A 164 2.85 10.59 15.31
C GLN A 164 3.04 10.95 13.84
N ILE A 165 2.05 11.56 13.20
CA ILE A 165 2.23 12.01 11.81
C ILE A 165 3.31 13.09 11.73
N ARG A 166 3.40 14.00 12.70
CA ARG A 166 4.47 15.00 12.76
C ARG A 166 5.83 14.32 12.85
N LYS A 167 6.01 13.33 13.75
CA LYS A 167 7.24 12.56 13.86
C LYS A 167 7.62 11.90 12.53
N GLY A 168 6.66 11.28 11.86
CA GLY A 168 6.90 10.69 10.53
C GLY A 168 7.32 11.72 9.48
N LEU A 169 6.68 12.90 9.47
CA LEU A 169 7.01 13.99 8.54
C LEU A 169 8.39 14.62 8.82
N GLU A 170 8.89 14.56 10.07
CA GLU A 170 10.19 15.09 10.47
C GLU A 170 11.32 14.08 10.28
N MET A 171 11.04 12.77 10.41
CA MET A 171 12.06 11.73 10.47
C MET A 171 12.17 10.88 9.20
N ILE A 172 11.17 10.91 8.33
CA ILE A 172 11.19 10.18 7.06
C ILE A 172 11.51 11.16 5.93
N ASP A 173 12.43 10.81 5.04
CA ASP A 173 12.94 11.70 4.00
C ASP A 173 11.89 12.08 2.96
N TYR A 174 11.06 11.12 2.56
CA TYR A 174 10.03 11.31 1.53
C TYR A 174 8.64 10.86 2.00
N PRO A 175 8.06 11.57 3.01
CA PRO A 175 6.70 11.31 3.43
C PRO A 175 5.71 12.05 2.52
N LEU A 176 4.69 11.36 2.03
CA LEU A 176 3.68 11.90 1.13
C LEU A 176 2.28 11.53 1.60
N ASN A 177 1.30 12.37 1.27
CA ASN A 177 -0.07 11.90 1.20
C ASN A 177 -0.48 11.66 -0.27
N LEU A 178 -1.61 11.01 -0.46
CA LEU A 178 -2.11 10.67 -1.80
C LEU A 178 -2.33 11.92 -2.67
N HIS A 179 -2.77 13.04 -2.06
CA HIS A 179 -2.96 14.28 -2.78
C HIS A 179 -1.64 14.82 -3.39
N PHE A 180 -0.57 14.88 -2.60
CA PHE A 180 0.73 15.34 -3.09
C PHE A 180 1.36 14.36 -4.08
N ALA A 181 1.18 13.06 -3.89
CA ALA A 181 1.61 12.06 -4.85
C ALA A 181 0.97 12.29 -6.23
N ARG A 182 -0.36 12.52 -6.26
CA ARG A 182 -1.11 12.84 -7.49
C ARG A 182 -0.76 14.22 -8.10
N LYS A 183 -0.38 15.19 -7.28
CA LYS A 183 -0.01 16.55 -7.74
C LYS A 183 1.43 16.67 -8.24
N GLY A 184 2.11 15.53 -8.41
CA GLY A 184 3.42 15.48 -9.07
C GLY A 184 4.62 15.52 -8.11
N LEU A 185 4.41 15.52 -6.77
CA LEU A 185 5.53 15.48 -5.84
C LEU A 185 6.24 14.12 -5.88
N LEU A 186 5.50 13.01 -5.99
CA LEU A 186 6.08 11.68 -6.21
C LEU A 186 6.96 11.64 -7.47
N GLU A 187 6.48 12.22 -8.57
CA GLU A 187 7.24 12.32 -9.81
C GLU A 187 8.56 13.07 -9.62
N LYS A 188 8.52 14.22 -8.94
CA LYS A 188 9.72 15.03 -8.66
C LYS A 188 10.74 14.23 -7.85
N ILE A 189 10.30 13.53 -6.81
CA ILE A 189 11.15 12.69 -5.96
C ILE A 189 11.80 11.57 -6.78
N LEU A 190 11.03 10.84 -7.58
CA LEU A 190 11.57 9.75 -8.41
C LEU A 190 12.58 10.26 -9.44
N CYS A 191 12.34 11.42 -10.07
CA CYS A 191 13.29 12.05 -10.97
C CYS A 191 14.56 12.51 -10.25
N GLN A 192 14.44 13.08 -9.04
CA GLN A 192 15.56 13.52 -8.22
C GLN A 192 16.45 12.35 -7.83
N ILE A 193 15.88 11.25 -7.31
CA ILE A 193 16.63 10.04 -6.92
C ILE A 193 17.50 9.51 -8.06
N LEU A 194 17.01 9.54 -9.32
CA LEU A 194 17.80 9.11 -10.47
C LEU A 194 18.98 10.05 -10.78
N GLN A 195 18.87 11.32 -10.43
CA GLN A 195 19.90 12.34 -10.67
C GLN A 195 20.93 12.39 -9.54
N ASP A 196 20.59 11.90 -8.34
CA ASP A 196 21.52 11.86 -7.22
C ASP A 196 22.72 11.01 -7.58
N SER A 197 23.89 11.64 -7.57
CA SER A 197 25.18 10.95 -7.74
C SER A 197 25.64 10.47 -6.36
N ASN A 198 25.45 9.22 -6.06
CA ASN A 198 26.17 8.58 -4.94
C ASN A 198 27.54 8.14 -5.39
#